data_dcf4110f4d6c03d6f3570598c9da93ee
#
_entry.id   dcf4110f4d6c03d6f3570598c9da93ee
#
_cell.length_a   1.000
_cell.length_b   1.000
_cell.length_c   1.000
_cell.angle_alpha   90.00
_cell.angle_beta   90.00
_cell.angle_gamma   90.00
#
_symmetry.space_group_name_H-M   'P 1'
#
loop_
_entity.id
_entity.type
_entity.pdbx_description
1 polymer ?
#
loop_
_entity_poly.entity_id
_entity_poly.type
_entity_poly.pdbx_seq_one_letter_code
_entity_poly.pdbx_strand_id
1 'polypeptide(L)'
;MDATERTIVVMNDADVLIKICDSTGDFDDTSEYQLLIRLLKERTIIDDDGSRRLRQKEEVENPSEVLLNPSDPEATFRYKAGGKYLGYIGNVVESVGENSSLVVDYDYQQNTYADNQFMKDYLNRKKDFSDGSFLVADGAYSGEKNSCLASKHNLKLVTTNFTGRKPDEIYADFVFTDDGKYLL
;
A
#
# COMPACT_ATOMS: atom_id res chain seq x y z
N MET A 1 11.30 -31.40 15.71
CA MET A 1 11.58 -30.47 14.62
C MET A 1 10.76 -29.19 14.87
N ASP A 2 11.40 -28.09 15.08
CA ASP A 2 10.73 -26.79 15.29
C ASP A 2 10.16 -26.22 13.97
N ALA A 3 9.53 -25.05 14.02
CA ALA A 3 8.92 -24.45 12.83
C ALA A 3 9.97 -24.05 11.78
N THR A 4 11.13 -23.59 12.21
CA THR A 4 12.24 -23.16 11.32
C THR A 4 12.83 -24.36 10.59
N GLU A 5 13.12 -25.45 11.33
CA GLU A 5 13.63 -26.68 10.74
C GLU A 5 12.68 -27.27 9.69
N ARG A 6 11.36 -27.28 9.99
CA ARG A 6 10.35 -27.72 9.01
C ARG A 6 10.33 -26.86 7.77
N THR A 7 10.46 -25.55 7.93
CA THR A 7 10.49 -24.63 6.80
C THR A 7 11.71 -24.88 5.92
N ILE A 8 12.89 -25.11 6.49
CA ILE A 8 14.11 -25.41 5.74
C ILE A 8 13.97 -26.71 4.95
N VAL A 9 13.37 -27.76 5.53
CA VAL A 9 13.10 -29.02 4.81
C VAL A 9 12.22 -28.76 3.58
N VAL A 10 11.11 -28.04 3.74
CA VAL A 10 10.21 -27.71 2.63
C VAL A 10 10.93 -26.88 1.55
N MET A 11 11.80 -25.95 1.95
CA MET A 11 12.56 -25.13 0.97
C MET A 11 13.61 -25.97 0.23
N ASN A 12 14.22 -26.95 0.88
CA ASN A 12 15.13 -27.87 0.20
C ASN A 12 14.37 -28.79 -0.77
N ASP A 13 13.18 -29.28 -0.41
CA ASP A 13 12.34 -30.05 -1.31
C ASP A 13 11.93 -29.21 -2.54
N ALA A 14 11.59 -27.94 -2.32
CA ALA A 14 11.28 -27.00 -3.40
C ALA A 14 12.49 -26.79 -4.34
N ASP A 15 13.71 -26.69 -3.81
CA ASP A 15 14.94 -26.58 -4.60
C ASP A 15 15.18 -27.84 -5.46
N VAL A 16 14.91 -29.02 -4.92
CA VAL A 16 14.98 -30.27 -5.68
C VAL A 16 13.96 -30.29 -6.81
N LEU A 17 12.72 -29.85 -6.55
CA LEU A 17 11.68 -29.77 -7.58
C LEU A 17 12.07 -28.80 -8.70
N ILE A 18 12.62 -27.63 -8.38
CA ILE A 18 13.11 -26.70 -9.40
C ILE A 18 14.17 -27.35 -10.28
N LYS A 19 15.16 -28.02 -9.70
CA LYS A 19 16.21 -28.70 -10.45
C LYS A 19 15.66 -29.80 -11.40
N ILE A 20 14.60 -30.49 -10.98
CA ILE A 20 13.93 -31.48 -11.82
C ILE A 20 13.20 -30.77 -12.98
N CYS A 21 12.44 -29.72 -12.69
CA CYS A 21 11.73 -28.95 -13.73
C CYS A 21 12.71 -28.33 -14.74
N ASP A 22 13.81 -27.74 -14.28
CA ASP A 22 14.87 -27.18 -15.14
C ASP A 22 15.45 -28.24 -16.10
N SER A 23 15.57 -29.49 -15.63
CA SER A 23 16.12 -30.57 -16.46
C SER A 23 15.21 -30.99 -17.61
N THR A 24 13.91 -30.73 -17.51
CA THR A 24 12.92 -31.05 -18.54
C THR A 24 12.59 -29.86 -19.45
N GLY A 25 12.65 -28.64 -18.89
CA GLY A 25 12.28 -27.41 -19.61
C GLY A 25 10.78 -27.25 -19.90
N ASP A 26 9.94 -28.16 -19.40
CA ASP A 26 8.51 -28.21 -19.72
C ASP A 26 7.66 -27.25 -18.88
N PHE A 27 8.22 -26.70 -17.78
CA PHE A 27 7.48 -25.95 -16.77
C PHE A 27 7.82 -24.48 -16.71
N ASP A 28 8.78 -24.00 -17.48
CA ASP A 28 9.37 -22.65 -17.37
C ASP A 28 8.33 -21.53 -17.45
N ASP A 29 7.31 -21.71 -18.28
CA ASP A 29 6.24 -20.71 -18.48
C ASP A 29 5.02 -20.92 -17.55
N THR A 30 5.06 -21.89 -16.63
CA THR A 30 3.94 -22.12 -15.72
C THR A 30 3.97 -21.17 -14.51
N SER A 31 2.80 -20.68 -14.11
CA SER A 31 2.67 -19.76 -12.97
C SER A 31 3.17 -20.39 -11.66
N GLU A 32 2.89 -21.66 -11.48
CA GLU A 32 3.27 -22.42 -10.27
C GLU A 32 4.79 -22.54 -10.16
N TYR A 33 5.47 -22.80 -11.25
CA TYR A 33 6.93 -22.86 -11.28
C TYR A 33 7.56 -21.50 -11.00
N GLN A 34 7.06 -20.43 -11.61
CA GLN A 34 7.52 -19.08 -11.37
C GLN A 34 7.29 -18.63 -9.91
N LEU A 35 6.17 -19.03 -9.31
CA LEU A 35 5.91 -18.79 -7.88
C LEU A 35 6.87 -19.55 -6.97
N LEU A 36 7.23 -20.77 -7.33
CA LEU A 36 8.19 -21.59 -6.58
C LEU A 36 9.60 -20.95 -6.60
N ILE A 37 10.05 -20.51 -7.77
CA ILE A 37 11.30 -19.75 -7.92
C ILE A 37 11.26 -18.47 -7.09
N ARG A 38 10.16 -17.71 -7.19
CA ARG A 38 9.97 -16.48 -6.43
C ARG A 38 10.05 -16.75 -4.93
N LEU A 39 9.36 -17.78 -4.44
CA LEU A 39 9.39 -18.16 -3.02
C LEU A 39 10.81 -18.41 -2.52
N LEU A 40 11.58 -19.23 -3.24
CA LEU A 40 12.96 -19.54 -2.84
C LEU A 40 13.85 -18.29 -2.88
N LYS A 41 13.75 -17.49 -3.93
CA LYS A 41 14.54 -16.26 -4.10
C LYS A 41 14.27 -15.25 -2.97
N GLU A 42 13.01 -15.07 -2.59
CA GLU A 42 12.60 -14.08 -1.59
C GLU A 42 12.85 -14.55 -0.15
N ARG A 43 12.77 -15.85 0.11
CA ARG A 43 12.82 -16.41 1.47
C ARG A 43 14.14 -17.02 1.86
N THR A 44 14.97 -17.38 0.90
CA THR A 44 16.20 -18.11 1.18
C THR A 44 17.41 -17.43 0.57
N ILE A 45 18.58 -17.83 1.04
CA ILE A 45 19.88 -17.48 0.47
C ILE A 45 20.74 -18.75 0.45
N ILE A 46 21.64 -18.85 -0.51
CA ILE A 46 22.63 -19.92 -0.59
C ILE A 46 23.93 -19.34 -0.04
N ASP A 47 24.47 -19.94 1.00
CA ASP A 47 25.74 -19.57 1.60
C ASP A 47 26.93 -20.05 0.77
N ASP A 48 28.12 -19.59 1.09
CA ASP A 48 29.36 -19.90 0.34
C ASP A 48 29.69 -21.39 0.30
N ASP A 49 29.23 -22.16 1.26
CA ASP A 49 29.36 -23.62 1.31
C ASP A 49 28.32 -24.37 0.47
N GLY A 50 27.42 -23.64 -0.18
CA GLY A 50 26.33 -24.20 -0.98
C GLY A 50 25.09 -24.62 -0.19
N SER A 51 25.07 -24.44 1.13
CA SER A 51 23.90 -24.71 1.96
C SER A 51 22.83 -23.62 1.77
N ARG A 52 21.56 -24.02 1.84
CA ARG A 52 20.44 -23.10 1.79
C ARG A 52 19.94 -22.79 3.20
N ARG A 53 19.79 -21.51 3.50
CA ARG A 53 19.18 -21.04 4.75
C ARG A 53 18.08 -20.03 4.50
N LEU A 54 17.25 -19.80 5.50
CA LEU A 54 16.27 -18.71 5.48
C LEU A 54 16.98 -17.35 5.57
N ARG A 55 16.48 -16.37 4.83
CA ARG A 55 16.92 -14.98 4.97
C ARG A 55 16.60 -14.46 6.36
N GLN A 56 17.52 -13.72 6.94
CA GLN A 56 17.27 -12.90 8.11
C GLN A 56 16.41 -11.70 7.71
N LYS A 57 15.76 -11.06 8.67
CA LYS A 57 14.87 -9.92 8.43
C LYS A 57 15.56 -8.77 7.68
N GLU A 58 16.81 -8.53 7.99
CA GLU A 58 17.66 -7.47 7.44
C GLU A 58 18.12 -7.77 6.00
N GLU A 59 18.07 -9.03 5.59
CA GLU A 59 18.45 -9.49 4.26
C GLU A 59 17.27 -9.48 3.27
N VAL A 60 16.07 -9.14 3.74
CA VAL A 60 14.87 -9.02 2.91
C VAL A 60 14.71 -7.58 2.44
N GLU A 61 14.87 -7.34 1.14
CA GLU A 61 14.84 -5.99 0.57
C GLU A 61 13.48 -5.29 0.77
N ASN A 62 12.38 -5.97 0.44
CA ASN A 62 11.03 -5.45 0.53
C ASN A 62 10.13 -6.38 1.35
N PRO A 63 10.18 -6.34 2.68
CA PRO A 63 9.42 -7.28 3.52
C PRO A 63 7.90 -7.26 3.30
N SER A 64 7.37 -6.12 2.81
CA SER A 64 5.94 -5.95 2.54
C SER A 64 5.46 -6.62 1.25
N GLU A 65 6.37 -6.92 0.33
CA GLU A 65 6.09 -7.46 -1.01
C GLU A 65 6.45 -8.94 -1.15
N VAL A 66 7.04 -9.54 -0.13
CA VAL A 66 7.41 -10.96 -0.12
C VAL A 66 6.18 -11.82 -0.29
N LEU A 67 6.31 -12.87 -1.11
CA LEU A 67 5.25 -13.86 -1.32
C LEU A 67 4.81 -14.49 0.01
N LEU A 68 3.57 -14.23 0.40
CA LEU A 68 2.96 -14.73 1.62
C LEU A 68 1.87 -15.77 1.35
N ASN A 69 1.20 -15.68 0.20
CA ASN A 69 0.14 -16.58 -0.20
C ASN A 69 0.28 -16.92 -1.69
N PRO A 70 0.59 -18.18 -2.04
CA PRO A 70 0.70 -18.59 -3.44
C PRO A 70 -0.60 -18.46 -4.24
N SER A 71 -1.76 -18.51 -3.57
CA SER A 71 -3.08 -18.34 -4.20
C SER A 71 -3.43 -16.88 -4.45
N ASP A 72 -2.67 -15.95 -3.86
CA ASP A 72 -2.81 -14.53 -4.05
C ASP A 72 -1.41 -13.87 -3.98
N PRO A 73 -0.61 -14.04 -5.04
CA PRO A 73 0.80 -13.66 -5.04
C PRO A 73 1.04 -12.15 -5.08
N GLU A 74 0.01 -11.37 -5.35
CA GLU A 74 0.06 -9.90 -5.40
C GLU A 74 -0.34 -9.25 -4.07
N ALA A 75 -0.92 -10.01 -3.14
CA ALA A 75 -1.27 -9.52 -1.81
C ALA A 75 -0.02 -9.05 -1.06
N THR A 76 -0.01 -7.78 -0.66
CA THR A 76 1.09 -7.19 0.07
C THR A 76 0.78 -7.05 1.56
N PHE A 77 1.81 -6.86 2.35
CA PHE A 77 1.71 -6.76 3.80
C PHE A 77 1.89 -5.31 4.26
N ARG A 78 0.96 -4.87 5.13
CA ARG A 78 1.05 -3.56 5.79
C ARG A 78 0.88 -3.70 7.31
N TYR A 79 1.72 -2.98 8.05
CA TYR A 79 1.55 -2.80 9.48
C TYR A 79 0.95 -1.42 9.76
N LYS A 80 -0.24 -1.36 10.39
CA LYS A 80 -0.93 -0.11 10.72
C LYS A 80 -1.63 -0.21 12.07
N ALA A 81 -1.46 0.79 12.90
CA ALA A 81 -2.13 0.90 14.22
C ALA A 81 -1.98 -0.35 15.11
N GLY A 82 -0.78 -0.98 15.12
CA GLY A 82 -0.52 -2.18 15.90
C GLY A 82 -1.03 -3.48 15.28
N GLY A 83 -1.73 -3.42 14.17
CA GLY A 83 -2.26 -4.58 13.43
C GLY A 83 -1.45 -4.93 12.18
N LYS A 84 -1.53 -6.20 11.79
CA LYS A 84 -0.95 -6.73 10.55
C LYS A 84 -2.07 -6.96 9.55
N TYR A 85 -1.92 -6.42 8.36
CA TYR A 85 -2.91 -6.51 7.29
C TYR A 85 -2.24 -7.08 6.04
N LEU A 86 -2.77 -8.19 5.55
CA LEU A 86 -2.37 -8.80 4.29
C LEU A 86 -3.48 -8.54 3.28
N GLY A 87 -3.13 -8.15 2.07
CA GLY A 87 -4.07 -7.98 0.97
C GLY A 87 -3.92 -6.64 0.26
N TYR A 88 -5.00 -5.89 0.21
CA TYR A 88 -5.15 -4.72 -0.65
C TYR A 88 -5.75 -3.55 0.12
N ILE A 89 -5.64 -2.38 -0.48
CA ILE A 89 -6.29 -1.16 0.01
C ILE A 89 -7.28 -0.66 -1.03
N GLY A 90 -8.47 -0.25 -0.58
CA GLY A 90 -9.47 0.39 -1.42
C GLY A 90 -9.59 1.87 -1.10
N ASN A 91 -9.83 2.65 -2.12
CA ASN A 91 -10.22 4.06 -2.01
C ASN A 91 -11.58 4.28 -2.67
N VAL A 92 -12.44 5.03 -2.03
CA VAL A 92 -13.78 5.36 -2.53
C VAL A 92 -13.94 6.87 -2.52
N VAL A 93 -14.46 7.42 -3.61
CA VAL A 93 -14.78 8.83 -3.73
C VAL A 93 -16.29 9.00 -3.84
N GLU A 94 -16.84 9.81 -2.95
CA GLU A 94 -18.26 10.14 -2.92
C GLU A 94 -18.49 11.60 -3.33
N SER A 95 -19.50 11.82 -4.15
CA SER A 95 -20.10 13.12 -4.34
C SER A 95 -21.21 13.30 -3.32
N VAL A 96 -21.10 14.33 -2.49
CA VAL A 96 -22.03 14.60 -1.40
C VAL A 96 -22.91 15.79 -1.77
N GLY A 97 -24.22 15.59 -1.75
CA GLY A 97 -25.23 16.64 -1.87
C GLY A 97 -25.91 16.90 -0.51
N GLU A 98 -26.91 17.77 -0.49
CA GLU A 98 -27.61 18.15 0.77
C GLU A 98 -28.30 16.96 1.45
N ASN A 99 -28.87 16.03 0.69
CA ASN A 99 -29.71 14.95 1.23
C ASN A 99 -29.28 13.55 0.77
N SER A 100 -28.17 13.44 0.02
CA SER A 100 -27.72 12.17 -0.55
C SER A 100 -26.22 12.20 -0.86
N SER A 101 -25.63 11.02 -0.91
CA SER A 101 -24.29 10.83 -1.47
C SER A 101 -24.31 9.75 -2.54
N LEU A 102 -23.39 9.85 -3.48
CA LEU A 102 -23.20 8.88 -4.55
C LEU A 102 -21.72 8.55 -4.70
N VAL A 103 -21.38 7.27 -4.71
CA VAL A 103 -20.04 6.82 -5.08
C VAL A 103 -19.81 7.15 -6.55
N VAL A 104 -18.81 7.98 -6.83
CA VAL A 104 -18.50 8.49 -8.17
C VAL A 104 -17.19 7.90 -8.72
N ASP A 105 -16.35 7.35 -7.86
CA ASP A 105 -15.13 6.66 -8.24
C ASP A 105 -14.70 5.68 -7.15
N TYR A 106 -14.01 4.63 -7.54
CA TYR A 106 -13.31 3.73 -6.63
C TYR A 106 -12.02 3.26 -7.26
N ASP A 107 -11.06 2.91 -6.41
CA ASP A 107 -9.79 2.34 -6.82
C ASP A 107 -9.35 1.28 -5.82
N TYR A 108 -8.57 0.31 -6.29
CA TYR A 108 -8.17 -0.84 -5.51
C TYR A 108 -6.74 -1.22 -5.89
N GLN A 109 -5.85 -1.18 -4.92
CA GLN A 109 -4.42 -1.35 -5.12
C GLN A 109 -3.81 -2.26 -4.06
N GLN A 110 -2.58 -2.70 -4.27
CA GLN A 110 -1.81 -3.41 -3.26
C GLN A 110 -1.74 -2.61 -1.96
N ASN A 111 -1.67 -3.29 -0.82
CA ASN A 111 -1.74 -2.65 0.50
C ASN A 111 -0.56 -1.70 0.81
N THR A 112 0.50 -1.78 0.02
CA THR A 112 1.65 -0.86 0.06
C THR A 112 1.41 0.46 -0.69
N TYR A 113 0.29 0.58 -1.43
CA TYR A 113 -0.01 1.78 -2.18
C TYR A 113 -0.28 2.98 -1.25
N ALA A 114 0.25 4.14 -1.61
CA ALA A 114 0.17 5.31 -0.77
C ALA A 114 -1.18 6.03 -0.91
N ASP A 115 -1.79 6.42 0.20
CA ASP A 115 -3.10 7.09 0.23
C ASP A 115 -3.12 8.34 -0.67
N ASN A 116 -2.07 9.17 -0.64
CA ASN A 116 -1.97 10.36 -1.46
C ASN A 116 -1.85 10.09 -2.97
N GLN A 117 -1.47 8.88 -3.37
CA GLN A 117 -1.40 8.50 -4.78
C GLN A 117 -2.80 8.26 -5.35
N PHE A 118 -3.73 7.70 -4.57
CA PHE A 118 -5.14 7.57 -4.99
C PHE A 118 -5.76 8.90 -5.39
N MET A 119 -5.48 9.97 -4.64
CA MET A 119 -5.98 11.29 -4.99
C MET A 119 -5.41 11.78 -6.32
N LYS A 120 -4.11 11.58 -6.56
CA LYS A 120 -3.47 11.96 -7.83
C LYS A 120 -4.08 11.20 -9.00
N ASP A 121 -4.30 9.90 -8.83
CA ASP A 121 -4.85 9.07 -9.88
C ASP A 121 -6.31 9.43 -10.16
N TYR A 122 -7.10 9.69 -9.12
CA TYR A 122 -8.46 10.19 -9.26
C TYR A 122 -8.50 11.52 -10.03
N LEU A 123 -7.70 12.51 -9.63
CA LEU A 123 -7.65 13.81 -10.29
C LEU A 123 -7.15 13.71 -11.74
N ASN A 124 -6.22 12.81 -12.03
CA ASN A 124 -5.74 12.57 -13.40
C ASN A 124 -6.80 11.89 -14.28
N ARG A 125 -7.65 11.02 -13.71
CA ARG A 125 -8.73 10.35 -14.44
C ARG A 125 -9.90 11.31 -14.69
N LYS A 126 -10.30 12.07 -13.68
CA LYS A 126 -11.43 13.00 -13.75
C LYS A 126 -10.95 14.41 -14.13
N LYS A 127 -11.45 14.92 -15.26
CA LYS A 127 -10.98 16.19 -15.83
C LYS A 127 -11.87 17.39 -15.48
N ASP A 128 -13.14 17.16 -15.17
CA ASP A 128 -14.12 18.23 -15.00
C ASP A 128 -14.74 18.20 -13.60
N PHE A 129 -14.58 19.29 -12.88
CA PHE A 129 -15.22 19.55 -11.60
C PHE A 129 -15.99 20.84 -11.68
N SER A 130 -17.11 20.95 -10.99
CA SER A 130 -17.88 22.19 -10.89
C SER A 130 -17.06 23.25 -10.16
N ASP A 131 -17.19 24.49 -10.59
CA ASP A 131 -16.53 25.61 -9.93
C ASP A 131 -16.92 25.70 -8.46
N GLY A 132 -15.95 25.96 -7.60
CA GLY A 132 -16.16 26.06 -6.16
C GLY A 132 -16.31 24.71 -5.44
N SER A 133 -16.04 23.59 -6.10
CA SER A 133 -16.08 22.27 -5.47
C SER A 133 -14.96 22.09 -4.44
N PHE A 134 -15.27 21.30 -3.40
CA PHE A 134 -14.32 20.92 -2.36
C PHE A 134 -14.02 19.44 -2.48
N LEU A 135 -12.75 19.09 -2.28
CA LEU A 135 -12.32 17.71 -2.07
C LEU A 135 -12.01 17.53 -0.58
N VAL A 136 -12.84 16.80 0.13
CA VAL A 136 -12.66 16.50 1.56
C VAL A 136 -11.98 15.16 1.70
N ALA A 137 -10.88 15.10 2.44
CA ALA A 137 -10.11 13.88 2.66
C ALA A 137 -9.57 13.83 4.10
N ASP A 138 -9.03 12.68 4.51
CA ASP A 138 -8.36 12.57 5.81
C ASP A 138 -6.96 13.21 5.82
N GLY A 139 -6.32 13.24 6.99
CA GLY A 139 -5.01 13.88 7.17
C GLY A 139 -3.87 13.26 6.35
N ALA A 140 -4.02 12.01 5.85
CA ALA A 140 -3.00 11.37 5.01
C ALA A 140 -2.86 12.04 3.64
N TYR A 141 -3.89 12.76 3.21
CA TYR A 141 -3.91 13.51 1.96
C TYR A 141 -3.42 14.95 2.09
N SER A 142 -3.06 15.38 3.29
CA SER A 142 -2.57 16.75 3.55
C SER A 142 -1.23 17.04 2.86
N GLY A 143 -0.91 18.32 2.71
CA GLY A 143 0.37 18.81 2.22
C GLY A 143 0.25 19.73 1.01
N GLU A 144 1.25 20.60 0.86
CA GLU A 144 1.28 21.64 -0.18
C GLU A 144 1.17 21.08 -1.60
N LYS A 145 1.87 19.98 -1.88
CA LYS A 145 1.84 19.32 -3.21
C LYS A 145 0.44 18.86 -3.58
N ASN A 146 -0.30 18.30 -2.63
CA ASN A 146 -1.65 17.84 -2.84
C ASN A 146 -2.64 19.00 -3.00
N SER A 147 -2.47 20.04 -2.19
CA SER A 147 -3.26 21.28 -2.33
C SER A 147 -3.04 21.96 -3.67
N CYS A 148 -1.79 22.06 -4.12
CA CYS A 148 -1.46 22.58 -5.44
C CYS A 148 -2.06 21.73 -6.57
N LEU A 149 -2.05 20.40 -6.43
CA LEU A 149 -2.63 19.51 -7.42
C LEU A 149 -4.16 19.68 -7.50
N ALA A 150 -4.85 19.72 -6.36
CA ALA A 150 -6.28 19.97 -6.31
C ALA A 150 -6.64 21.32 -6.94
N SER A 151 -5.88 22.38 -6.64
CA SER A 151 -6.09 23.71 -7.20
C SER A 151 -5.95 23.76 -8.73
N LYS A 152 -5.07 22.94 -9.32
CA LYS A 152 -4.95 22.82 -10.79
C LYS A 152 -6.22 22.26 -11.45
N HIS A 153 -7.05 21.57 -10.67
CA HIS A 153 -8.33 21.02 -11.08
C HIS A 153 -9.52 21.87 -10.59
N ASN A 154 -9.29 23.13 -10.20
CA ASN A 154 -10.31 24.04 -9.63
C ASN A 154 -10.97 23.51 -8.36
N LEU A 155 -10.28 22.67 -7.60
CA LEU A 155 -10.75 22.10 -6.34
C LEU A 155 -10.02 22.73 -5.16
N LYS A 156 -10.75 22.96 -4.07
CA LYS A 156 -10.16 23.27 -2.77
C LYS A 156 -10.03 21.97 -1.96
N LEU A 157 -8.81 21.57 -1.67
CA LEU A 157 -8.55 20.43 -0.77
C LEU A 157 -8.80 20.85 0.68
N VAL A 158 -9.67 20.11 1.35
CA VAL A 158 -9.94 20.24 2.79
C VAL A 158 -9.60 18.92 3.46
N THR A 159 -8.56 18.92 4.29
CA THR A 159 -8.18 17.73 5.05
C THR A 159 -8.70 17.79 6.46
N THR A 160 -9.34 16.71 6.88
CA THR A 160 -9.87 16.58 8.23
C THR A 160 -8.84 15.90 9.13
N ASN A 161 -8.71 16.38 10.34
CA ASN A 161 -7.75 15.82 11.28
C ASN A 161 -8.41 14.71 12.13
N PHE A 162 -8.79 13.61 11.49
CA PHE A 162 -9.37 12.44 12.15
C PHE A 162 -8.36 11.59 12.95
N THR A 163 -7.16 12.10 13.20
CA THR A 163 -6.12 11.33 13.90
C THR A 163 -6.44 11.07 15.38
N GLY A 164 -7.54 11.60 15.89
CA GLY A 164 -7.90 11.51 17.31
C GLY A 164 -6.93 12.27 18.24
N ARG A 165 -5.94 12.95 17.68
CA ARG A 165 -5.07 13.83 18.43
C ARG A 165 -5.82 15.14 18.69
N LYS A 166 -5.98 15.50 19.95
CA LYS A 166 -6.41 16.85 20.29
C LYS A 166 -5.36 17.82 19.74
N PRO A 167 -5.77 18.95 19.11
CA PRO A 167 -4.82 20.01 18.79
C PRO A 167 -4.13 20.45 20.08
N ASP A 168 -2.86 20.80 19.98
CA ASP A 168 -2.14 21.39 21.13
C ASP A 168 -2.90 22.62 21.61
N GLU A 169 -2.98 22.81 22.92
CA GLU A 169 -3.69 23.94 23.54
C GLU A 169 -3.20 25.30 23.03
N ILE A 170 -1.95 25.37 22.59
CA ILE A 170 -1.35 26.55 21.96
C ILE A 170 -2.14 27.05 20.72
N TYR A 171 -2.88 26.17 20.06
CA TYR A 171 -3.70 26.57 18.91
C TYR A 171 -5.10 27.05 19.30
N ALA A 172 -5.51 26.93 20.54
CA ALA A 172 -6.81 27.38 21.02
C ALA A 172 -6.95 28.91 21.03
N ASP A 173 -5.84 29.62 21.10
CA ASP A 173 -5.79 31.08 21.19
C ASP A 173 -5.75 31.78 19.81
N PHE A 174 -5.70 31.00 18.71
CA PHE A 174 -5.69 31.56 17.37
C PHE A 174 -7.12 31.87 16.88
N VAL A 175 -7.35 33.12 16.55
CA VAL A 175 -8.59 33.56 15.91
C VAL A 175 -8.37 33.62 14.39
N PHE A 176 -9.17 32.86 13.64
CA PHE A 176 -9.16 32.87 12.19
C PHE A 176 -10.17 33.92 11.68
N THR A 177 -9.72 34.74 10.77
CA THR A 177 -10.58 35.67 10.04
C THR A 177 -11.22 34.98 8.83
N ASP A 178 -12.34 35.51 8.31
CA ASP A 178 -13.08 34.94 7.17
C ASP A 178 -12.24 34.83 5.89
N ASP A 179 -11.15 35.60 5.77
CA ASP A 179 -10.20 35.53 4.67
C ASP A 179 -9.09 34.47 4.85
N GLY A 180 -9.18 33.67 5.92
CA GLY A 180 -8.24 32.60 6.23
C GLY A 180 -6.90 33.05 6.80
N LYS A 181 -6.76 34.32 7.17
CA LYS A 181 -5.62 34.82 7.93
C LYS A 181 -5.91 34.69 9.42
N TYR A 182 -4.85 34.41 10.20
CA TYR A 182 -4.95 34.39 11.67
C TYR A 182 -4.41 35.69 12.26
N LEU A 183 -5.06 36.12 13.32
CA LEU A 183 -4.59 37.21 14.17
C LEU A 183 -4.12 36.59 15.50
N LEU A 184 -2.96 37.03 15.97
CA LEU A 184 -2.47 36.76 17.32
C LEU A 184 -3.27 37.54 18.33
#